data_8635cca6bcc88e42e914493b3e9d7e83
#
_entry.id   8635cca6bcc88e42e914493b3e9d7e83
#
_cell.length_a   1.000
_cell.length_b   1.000
_cell.length_c   1.000
_cell.angle_alpha   90.00
_cell.angle_beta   90.00
_cell.angle_gamma   90.00
#
_symmetry.space_group_name_H-M   'P 1'
#
loop_
_entity.id
_entity.type
_entity.pdbx_description
1 polymer ?
#
loop_
_entity_poly.entity_id
_entity_poly.type
_entity_poly.pdbx_seq_one_letter_code
_entity_poly.pdbx_strand_id
1 'polypeptide(L)'
;ERTPLQQAVAELVRALVVAAAVVCAVLAWVRWRQGHGLVDALVSAVTLAVAALPEEFPVVLTFFLGVGVYRLARRQALVRRAVVVENIGRVSCICTDKTGTLTEGRLHLTHRRPVDGVGDERLLALAAIASRRETGDLMDVAILDVSPMTRDGVVATFPFTEDRRRETGIVRHEDALLAAVKGAPEVVLGLCELDAAGRARWTDEVATLAGTGHKVIAVASRALPDGDWSGGEPDRGFAFAGLLAFEDPVREGVHEALRACREAGIRVIVVTGDHPAT
;
A
#
# COMPACT_ATOMS: atom_id res chain seq x y z
N GLU A 1 -24.83 6.75 11.27
CA GLU A 1 -25.60 6.97 10.02
C GLU A 1 -26.25 5.65 9.60
N ARG A 2 -27.50 5.73 9.12
CA ARG A 2 -28.23 4.55 8.63
C ARG A 2 -27.79 4.25 7.20
N THR A 3 -27.69 2.95 6.88
CA THR A 3 -27.39 2.52 5.51
C THR A 3 -28.57 2.73 4.58
N PRO A 4 -28.37 2.79 3.26
CA PRO A 4 -29.46 2.85 2.30
C PRO A 4 -30.46 1.69 2.41
N LEU A 5 -29.97 0.47 2.72
CA LEU A 5 -30.86 -0.66 2.97
C LEU A 5 -31.71 -0.45 4.23
N GLN A 6 -31.10 0.02 5.33
CA GLN A 6 -31.82 0.36 6.54
C GLN A 6 -32.85 1.49 6.32
N GLN A 7 -32.53 2.46 5.46
CA GLN A 7 -33.46 3.52 5.10
C GLN A 7 -34.64 2.97 4.28
N ALA A 8 -34.36 2.16 3.25
CA ALA A 8 -35.39 1.54 2.41
C ALA A 8 -36.31 0.62 3.24
N VAL A 9 -35.76 -0.17 4.16
CA VAL A 9 -36.55 -1.01 5.08
C VAL A 9 -37.40 -0.14 6.00
N ALA A 10 -36.84 0.94 6.55
CA ALA A 10 -37.60 1.86 7.41
C ALA A 10 -38.74 2.56 6.66
N GLU A 11 -38.55 2.94 5.40
CA GLU A 11 -39.61 3.51 4.54
C GLU A 11 -40.69 2.49 4.23
N LEU A 12 -40.32 1.25 3.89
CA LEU A 12 -41.27 0.16 3.65
C LEU A 12 -42.09 -0.12 4.91
N VAL A 13 -41.44 -0.26 6.08
CA VAL A 13 -42.15 -0.50 7.35
C VAL A 13 -43.08 0.66 7.65
N ARG A 14 -42.66 1.91 7.45
CA ARG A 14 -43.52 3.09 7.65
C ARG A 14 -44.76 3.05 6.74
N ALA A 15 -44.57 2.73 5.46
CA ALA A 15 -45.69 2.61 4.53
C ALA A 15 -46.67 1.51 4.94
N LEU A 16 -46.16 0.34 5.38
CA LEU A 16 -46.99 -0.76 5.89
C LEU A 16 -47.74 -0.40 7.15
N VAL A 17 -47.09 0.29 8.08
CA VAL A 17 -47.74 0.77 9.33
C VAL A 17 -48.88 1.76 9.01
N VAL A 18 -48.67 2.69 8.10
CA VAL A 18 -49.70 3.64 7.66
C VAL A 18 -50.87 2.89 6.99
N ALA A 19 -50.57 1.96 6.07
CA ALA A 19 -51.58 1.15 5.41
C ALA A 19 -52.41 0.32 6.43
N ALA A 20 -51.74 -0.33 7.39
CA ALA A 20 -52.36 -1.09 8.46
C ALA A 20 -53.27 -0.18 9.32
N ALA A 21 -52.76 1.01 9.68
CA ALA A 21 -53.56 1.97 10.48
C ALA A 21 -54.85 2.40 9.75
N VAL A 22 -54.78 2.65 8.43
CA VAL A 22 -55.96 2.97 7.60
C VAL A 22 -56.96 1.80 7.60
N VAL A 23 -56.48 0.57 7.33
CA VAL A 23 -57.32 -0.63 7.31
C VAL A 23 -57.97 -0.89 8.68
N CYS A 24 -57.21 -0.75 9.78
CA CYS A 24 -57.71 -0.86 11.13
C CYS A 24 -58.79 0.18 11.44
N ALA A 25 -58.61 1.43 11.04
CA ALA A 25 -59.60 2.50 11.21
C ALA A 25 -60.90 2.22 10.43
N VAL A 26 -60.75 1.76 9.18
CA VAL A 26 -61.91 1.33 8.36
C VAL A 26 -62.65 0.16 9.00
N LEU A 27 -61.91 -0.86 9.47
CA LEU A 27 -62.52 -2.02 10.16
C LEU A 27 -63.24 -1.60 11.42
N ALA A 28 -62.64 -0.76 12.26
CA ALA A 28 -63.26 -0.27 13.47
C ALA A 28 -64.55 0.51 13.17
N TRP A 29 -64.52 1.38 12.15
CA TRP A 29 -65.69 2.17 11.70
C TRP A 29 -66.81 1.27 11.17
N VAL A 30 -66.52 0.29 10.33
CA VAL A 30 -67.49 -0.64 9.74
C VAL A 30 -68.16 -1.48 10.89
N ARG A 31 -67.36 -2.05 11.80
CA ARG A 31 -67.85 -2.82 12.93
C ARG A 31 -68.78 -2.01 13.85
N TRP A 32 -68.39 -0.75 14.12
CA TRP A 32 -69.23 0.17 14.88
C TRP A 32 -70.56 0.44 14.19
N ARG A 33 -70.53 0.67 12.89
CA ARG A 33 -71.73 0.91 12.06
C ARG A 33 -72.68 -0.34 11.99
N GLN A 34 -72.11 -1.52 12.09
CA GLN A 34 -72.87 -2.78 12.14
C GLN A 34 -73.51 -3.05 13.52
N GLY A 35 -73.37 -2.17 14.48
CA GLY A 35 -74.01 -2.31 15.81
C GLY A 35 -73.17 -3.09 16.83
N HIS A 36 -71.97 -3.48 16.49
CA HIS A 36 -71.04 -4.04 17.47
C HIS A 36 -70.59 -2.93 18.45
N GLY A 37 -70.41 -3.27 19.69
CA GLY A 37 -69.96 -2.31 20.68
C GLY A 37 -68.60 -1.70 20.37
N LEU A 38 -68.35 -0.48 20.85
CA LEU A 38 -67.08 0.22 20.60
C LEU A 38 -65.86 -0.63 21.02
N VAL A 39 -66.01 -1.39 22.11
CA VAL A 39 -64.92 -2.26 22.61
C VAL A 39 -64.60 -3.38 21.60
N ASP A 40 -65.64 -4.05 21.07
CA ASP A 40 -65.44 -5.14 20.08
C ASP A 40 -64.83 -4.62 18.78
N ALA A 41 -65.21 -3.45 18.33
CA ALA A 41 -64.65 -2.78 17.17
C ALA A 41 -63.16 -2.46 17.35
N LEU A 42 -62.79 -1.92 18.50
CA LEU A 42 -61.41 -1.62 18.87
C LEU A 42 -60.56 -2.89 19.01
N VAL A 43 -61.04 -3.92 19.69
CA VAL A 43 -60.35 -5.21 19.84
C VAL A 43 -60.05 -5.82 18.47
N SER A 44 -61.03 -5.81 17.57
CA SER A 44 -60.84 -6.34 16.20
C SER A 44 -59.78 -5.54 15.41
N ALA A 45 -59.77 -4.20 15.56
CA ALA A 45 -58.80 -3.33 14.91
C ALA A 45 -57.39 -3.56 15.47
N VAL A 46 -57.24 -3.68 16.77
CA VAL A 46 -55.94 -3.97 17.42
C VAL A 46 -55.42 -5.35 17.04
N THR A 47 -56.28 -6.36 17.01
CA THR A 47 -55.89 -7.72 16.60
C THR A 47 -55.37 -7.70 15.16
N LEU A 48 -56.03 -6.97 14.26
CA LEU A 48 -55.56 -6.81 12.89
C LEU A 48 -54.25 -6.02 12.82
N ALA A 49 -54.09 -4.97 13.63
CA ALA A 49 -52.89 -4.18 13.69
C ALA A 49 -51.63 -5.02 14.08
N VAL A 50 -51.79 -5.85 15.10
CA VAL A 50 -50.73 -6.77 15.55
C VAL A 50 -50.38 -7.78 14.46
N ALA A 51 -51.40 -8.39 13.83
CA ALA A 51 -51.20 -9.33 12.75
C ALA A 51 -50.58 -8.70 11.44
N ALA A 52 -50.75 -7.40 11.27
CA ALA A 52 -50.26 -6.68 10.09
C ALA A 52 -48.82 -6.11 10.27
N LEU A 53 -48.26 -6.16 11.48
CA LEU A 53 -46.91 -5.68 11.74
C LEU A 53 -45.88 -6.71 11.28
N PRO A 54 -44.98 -6.34 10.33
CA PRO A 54 -43.96 -7.26 9.84
C PRO A 54 -42.76 -7.30 10.79
N GLU A 55 -42.90 -8.03 11.89
CA GLU A 55 -41.87 -8.14 12.94
C GLU A 55 -40.62 -8.93 12.49
N GLU A 56 -40.77 -9.72 11.43
CA GLU A 56 -39.70 -10.58 10.94
C GLU A 56 -38.59 -9.80 10.19
N PHE A 57 -38.89 -8.65 9.60
CA PHE A 57 -37.91 -7.92 8.78
C PHE A 57 -36.63 -7.53 9.53
N PRO A 58 -36.66 -6.92 10.71
CA PRO A 58 -35.47 -6.60 11.47
C PRO A 58 -34.67 -7.83 11.87
N VAL A 59 -35.36 -8.93 12.22
CA VAL A 59 -34.73 -10.20 12.63
C VAL A 59 -34.01 -10.84 11.44
N VAL A 60 -34.67 -10.94 10.29
CA VAL A 60 -34.11 -11.51 9.06
C VAL A 60 -32.92 -10.69 8.58
N LEU A 61 -33.00 -9.35 8.60
CA LEU A 61 -31.90 -8.47 8.24
C LEU A 61 -30.69 -8.70 9.16
N THR A 62 -30.92 -8.74 10.47
CA THR A 62 -29.86 -8.98 11.45
C THR A 62 -29.19 -10.34 11.25
N PHE A 63 -30.00 -11.37 10.97
CA PHE A 63 -29.50 -12.72 10.68
C PHE A 63 -28.59 -12.73 9.43
N PHE A 64 -29.03 -12.15 8.32
CA PHE A 64 -28.22 -12.11 7.09
C PHE A 64 -26.93 -11.31 7.27
N LEU A 65 -26.97 -10.18 7.97
CA LEU A 65 -25.76 -9.42 8.31
C LEU A 65 -24.81 -10.26 9.18
N GLY A 66 -25.34 -11.00 10.16
CA GLY A 66 -24.57 -11.92 10.99
C GLY A 66 -23.88 -13.03 10.17
N VAL A 67 -24.60 -13.65 9.23
CA VAL A 67 -24.02 -14.64 8.30
C VAL A 67 -22.92 -14.00 7.47
N GLY A 68 -23.11 -12.77 7.00
CA GLY A 68 -22.11 -12.02 6.24
C GLY A 68 -20.83 -11.77 7.06
N VAL A 69 -20.98 -11.31 8.31
CA VAL A 69 -19.85 -11.15 9.25
C VAL A 69 -19.11 -12.47 9.46
N TYR A 70 -19.84 -13.56 9.69
CA TYR A 70 -19.25 -14.88 9.86
C TYR A 70 -18.43 -15.34 8.63
N ARG A 71 -18.98 -15.14 7.42
CA ARG A 71 -18.27 -15.47 6.17
C ARG A 71 -16.99 -14.65 5.98
N LEU A 72 -17.02 -13.36 6.31
CA LEU A 72 -15.85 -12.50 6.27
C LEU A 72 -14.81 -12.91 7.32
N ALA A 73 -15.24 -13.21 8.54
CA ALA A 73 -14.35 -13.67 9.61
C ALA A 73 -13.64 -14.98 9.23
N ARG A 74 -14.32 -15.92 8.57
CA ARG A 74 -13.70 -17.15 8.03
C ARG A 74 -12.63 -16.89 6.97
N ARG A 75 -12.68 -15.73 6.30
CA ARG A 75 -11.67 -15.27 5.35
C ARG A 75 -10.66 -14.31 6.00
N GLN A 76 -10.55 -14.33 7.33
CA GLN A 76 -9.64 -13.49 8.11
C GLN A 76 -9.89 -11.97 7.96
N ALA A 77 -11.06 -11.59 7.47
CA ALA A 77 -11.49 -10.20 7.40
C ALA A 77 -12.29 -9.83 8.66
N LEU A 78 -11.69 -9.04 9.56
CA LEU A 78 -12.32 -8.62 10.81
C LEU A 78 -13.32 -7.48 10.55
N VAL A 79 -14.58 -7.74 10.82
CA VAL A 79 -15.67 -6.76 10.72
C VAL A 79 -16.11 -6.34 12.11
N ARG A 80 -15.92 -5.07 12.47
CA ARG A 80 -16.32 -4.51 13.76
C ARG A 80 -17.80 -4.11 13.85
N ARG A 81 -18.43 -3.84 12.71
CA ARG A 81 -19.83 -3.42 12.60
C ARG A 81 -20.51 -4.18 11.48
N ALA A 82 -21.65 -4.82 11.75
CA ALA A 82 -22.38 -5.60 10.75
C ALA A 82 -22.76 -4.81 9.49
N VAL A 83 -23.02 -3.51 9.65
CA VAL A 83 -23.28 -2.55 8.55
C VAL A 83 -22.17 -2.53 7.48
N VAL A 84 -20.92 -2.83 7.84
CA VAL A 84 -19.80 -2.88 6.88
C VAL A 84 -20.02 -3.95 5.82
N VAL A 85 -20.72 -5.04 6.15
CA VAL A 85 -21.05 -6.12 5.19
C VAL A 85 -21.87 -5.60 4.02
N GLU A 86 -22.86 -4.73 4.30
CA GLU A 86 -23.66 -4.08 3.26
C GLU A 86 -22.80 -3.17 2.39
N ASN A 87 -21.95 -2.34 3.03
CA ASN A 87 -21.10 -1.40 2.32
C ASN A 87 -20.08 -2.11 1.40
N ILE A 88 -19.48 -3.21 1.85
CA ILE A 88 -18.56 -4.02 1.03
C ILE A 88 -19.28 -4.54 -0.22
N GLY A 89 -20.52 -5.01 -0.09
CA GLY A 89 -21.32 -5.51 -1.22
C GLY A 89 -21.66 -4.44 -2.28
N ARG A 90 -21.40 -3.16 -1.99
CA ARG A 90 -21.68 -2.02 -2.90
C ARG A 90 -20.45 -1.31 -3.42
N VAL A 91 -19.25 -1.82 -3.08
CA VAL A 91 -17.99 -1.26 -3.57
C VAL A 91 -17.90 -1.44 -5.07
N SER A 92 -17.72 -0.35 -5.80
CA SER A 92 -17.53 -0.32 -7.26
C SER A 92 -16.10 0.07 -7.66
N CYS A 93 -15.31 0.58 -6.70
CA CYS A 93 -13.93 0.99 -6.92
C CYS A 93 -13.10 0.78 -5.65
N ILE A 94 -11.89 0.23 -5.82
CA ILE A 94 -10.88 0.08 -4.78
C ILE A 94 -9.68 0.91 -5.19
N CYS A 95 -9.26 1.84 -4.32
CA CYS A 95 -7.98 2.52 -4.43
C CYS A 95 -7.00 1.81 -3.50
N THR A 96 -5.90 1.33 -4.03
CA THR A 96 -4.88 0.60 -3.28
C THR A 96 -3.51 1.22 -3.48
N ASP A 97 -2.70 1.20 -2.42
CA ASP A 97 -1.28 1.48 -2.55
C ASP A 97 -0.57 0.27 -3.19
N LYS A 98 0.55 0.54 -3.89
CA LYS A 98 1.39 -0.49 -4.49
C LYS A 98 2.26 -1.16 -3.43
N THR A 99 3.11 -0.36 -2.79
CA THR A 99 4.21 -0.84 -1.93
C THR A 99 3.70 -1.33 -0.58
N GLY A 100 4.02 -2.57 -0.22
CA GLY A 100 3.59 -3.18 1.04
C GLY A 100 2.11 -3.60 1.08
N THR A 101 1.33 -3.32 0.02
CA THR A 101 -0.06 -3.75 -0.14
C THR A 101 -0.18 -4.78 -1.25
N LEU A 102 0.07 -4.41 -2.49
CA LEU A 102 0.11 -5.33 -3.63
C LEU A 102 1.45 -6.08 -3.70
N THR A 103 2.50 -5.45 -3.20
CA THR A 103 3.84 -6.02 -3.08
C THR A 103 4.13 -6.40 -1.64
N GLU A 104 5.20 -7.17 -1.42
CA GLU A 104 5.60 -7.62 -0.09
C GLU A 104 6.08 -6.48 0.82
N GLY A 105 6.50 -5.35 0.22
CA GLY A 105 7.14 -4.24 0.94
C GLY A 105 8.54 -4.61 1.40
N ARG A 106 9.18 -5.52 0.70
CA ARG A 106 10.57 -5.95 0.92
C ARG A 106 11.33 -5.85 -0.39
N LEU A 107 12.36 -5.04 -0.41
CA LEU A 107 13.20 -4.93 -1.58
C LEU A 107 14.22 -6.09 -1.62
N HIS A 108 14.30 -6.72 -2.79
CA HIS A 108 15.33 -7.72 -3.09
C HIS A 108 16.29 -7.15 -4.13
N LEU A 109 17.58 -7.26 -3.87
CA LEU A 109 18.60 -6.92 -4.85
C LEU A 109 18.62 -7.99 -5.95
N THR A 110 18.13 -7.66 -7.14
CA THR A 110 17.98 -8.59 -8.27
C THR A 110 19.06 -8.45 -9.32
N HIS A 111 19.52 -7.22 -9.57
CA HIS A 111 20.56 -6.98 -10.57
C HIS A 111 21.72 -6.16 -10.03
N ARG A 112 22.92 -6.57 -10.44
CA ARG A 112 24.19 -5.89 -10.25
C ARG A 112 24.76 -5.60 -11.61
N ARG A 113 25.15 -4.36 -11.85
CA ARG A 113 25.74 -3.89 -13.12
C ARG A 113 27.02 -3.13 -12.82
N PRO A 114 28.12 -3.84 -12.49
CA PRO A 114 29.41 -3.19 -12.26
C PRO A 114 29.97 -2.60 -13.56
N VAL A 115 30.82 -1.59 -13.44
CA VAL A 115 31.67 -1.14 -14.55
C VAL A 115 32.77 -2.15 -14.79
N ASP A 116 33.38 -2.08 -16.01
CA ASP A 116 34.51 -2.92 -16.35
C ASP A 116 35.67 -2.74 -15.34
N GLY A 117 36.18 -3.85 -14.81
CA GLY A 117 37.22 -3.86 -13.78
C GLY A 117 36.70 -3.77 -12.30
N VAL A 118 35.43 -3.59 -12.10
CA VAL A 118 34.80 -3.67 -10.76
C VAL A 118 33.97 -4.96 -10.69
N GLY A 119 34.29 -5.83 -9.74
CA GLY A 119 33.50 -7.03 -9.51
C GLY A 119 32.24 -6.75 -8.69
N ASP A 120 31.27 -7.66 -8.75
CA ASP A 120 30.01 -7.62 -8.01
C ASP A 120 30.23 -7.42 -6.50
N GLU A 121 31.21 -8.14 -5.93
CA GLU A 121 31.52 -8.03 -4.50
C GLU A 121 32.03 -6.63 -4.13
N ARG A 122 32.85 -6.03 -4.98
CA ARG A 122 33.37 -4.68 -4.76
C ARG A 122 32.26 -3.64 -4.86
N LEU A 123 31.36 -3.79 -5.84
CA LEU A 123 30.20 -2.93 -5.99
C LEU A 123 29.30 -2.98 -4.74
N LEU A 124 29.02 -4.19 -4.23
CA LEU A 124 28.25 -4.39 -3.01
C LEU A 124 28.94 -3.81 -1.77
N ALA A 125 30.24 -4.02 -1.66
CA ALA A 125 31.02 -3.48 -0.55
C ALA A 125 30.98 -1.94 -0.50
N LEU A 126 31.09 -1.29 -1.65
CA LEU A 126 30.97 0.17 -1.76
C LEU A 126 29.55 0.65 -1.39
N ALA A 127 28.52 -0.05 -1.87
CA ALA A 127 27.16 0.27 -1.51
C ALA A 127 26.90 0.09 0.01
N ALA A 128 27.45 -0.95 0.62
CA ALA A 128 27.32 -1.22 2.04
C ALA A 128 28.00 -0.15 2.92
N ILE A 129 29.14 0.42 2.49
CA ILE A 129 29.77 1.55 3.18
C ILE A 129 28.80 2.74 3.29
N ALA A 130 28.03 3.01 2.24
CA ALA A 130 27.06 4.09 2.17
C ALA A 130 25.67 3.69 2.71
N SER A 131 25.48 2.49 3.29
CA SER A 131 24.19 2.00 3.80
C SER A 131 24.19 1.94 5.33
N ARG A 132 23.00 2.09 5.95
CA ARG A 132 22.83 2.08 7.40
C ARG A 132 21.62 1.29 7.82
N ARG A 133 21.82 0.24 8.62
CA ARG A 133 20.73 -0.62 9.11
C ARG A 133 19.79 0.11 10.08
N GLU A 134 20.33 1.06 10.82
CA GLU A 134 19.60 1.80 11.87
C GLU A 134 18.49 2.70 11.31
N THR A 135 18.55 3.05 10.04
CA THR A 135 17.52 3.88 9.38
C THR A 135 16.26 3.11 9.08
N GLY A 136 16.33 1.77 8.97
CA GLY A 136 15.24 0.93 8.51
C GLY A 136 14.88 1.13 7.04
N ASP A 137 15.71 1.83 6.26
CA ASP A 137 15.51 1.97 4.82
C ASP A 137 15.60 0.61 4.14
N LEU A 138 14.61 0.29 3.31
CA LEU A 138 14.48 -1.03 2.69
C LEU A 138 15.63 -1.35 1.73
N MET A 139 16.19 -0.34 1.05
CA MET A 139 17.35 -0.55 0.16
C MET A 139 18.60 -0.81 0.97
N ASP A 140 18.80 -0.09 2.07
CA ASP A 140 19.92 -0.31 2.97
C ASP A 140 19.90 -1.72 3.54
N VAL A 141 18.75 -2.15 4.01
CA VAL A 141 18.56 -3.52 4.51
C VAL A 141 18.88 -4.55 3.43
N ALA A 142 18.33 -4.37 2.22
CA ALA A 142 18.55 -5.29 1.10
C ALA A 142 20.04 -5.37 0.68
N ILE A 143 20.78 -4.25 0.71
CA ILE A 143 22.22 -4.23 0.43
C ILE A 143 23.00 -4.96 1.54
N LEU A 144 22.72 -4.61 2.80
CA LEU A 144 23.45 -5.13 3.95
C LEU A 144 23.17 -6.63 4.22
N ASP A 145 22.03 -7.13 3.80
CA ASP A 145 21.68 -8.56 3.93
C ASP A 145 22.47 -9.45 2.95
N VAL A 146 22.91 -8.89 1.81
CA VAL A 146 23.68 -9.63 0.79
C VAL A 146 25.16 -9.24 0.74
N SER A 147 25.56 -8.20 1.47
CA SER A 147 26.97 -7.76 1.51
C SER A 147 27.74 -8.53 2.56
N PRO A 148 28.91 -9.07 2.22
CA PRO A 148 29.79 -9.74 3.20
C PRO A 148 30.54 -8.76 4.12
N MET A 149 30.46 -7.44 3.86
CA MET A 149 31.24 -6.45 4.63
C MET A 149 30.58 -6.02 5.92
N THR A 150 31.38 -5.97 6.98
CA THR A 150 31.09 -5.23 8.21
C THR A 150 31.45 -3.75 8.01
N ARG A 151 30.72 -2.85 8.67
CA ARG A 151 30.97 -1.38 8.61
C ARG A 151 32.08 -0.93 9.58
N ASP A 152 33.10 -1.73 9.74
CA ASP A 152 34.22 -1.39 10.62
C ASP A 152 35.01 -0.22 10.05
N GLY A 153 35.42 0.70 10.92
CA GLY A 153 36.24 1.84 10.52
C GLY A 153 35.48 3.01 9.86
N VAL A 154 34.15 3.10 10.03
CA VAL A 154 33.38 4.26 9.54
C VAL A 154 33.83 5.54 10.28
N VAL A 155 34.29 6.51 9.51
CA VAL A 155 34.77 7.81 10.00
C VAL A 155 33.67 8.86 9.96
N ALA A 156 32.86 8.87 8.91
CA ALA A 156 31.76 9.80 8.76
C ALA A 156 30.64 9.21 7.88
N THR A 157 29.42 9.71 8.09
CA THR A 157 28.25 9.39 7.26
C THR A 157 27.46 10.66 6.97
N PHE A 158 27.01 10.77 5.73
CA PHE A 158 26.12 11.83 5.26
C PHE A 158 24.81 11.20 4.84
N PRO A 159 23.75 11.27 5.68
CA PRO A 159 22.48 10.58 5.47
C PRO A 159 21.80 10.99 4.20
N PHE A 160 20.93 10.10 3.66
CA PHE A 160 20.02 10.45 2.58
C PHE A 160 19.11 11.62 2.98
N THR A 161 18.93 12.57 2.06
CA THR A 161 17.89 13.60 2.12
C THR A 161 17.23 13.75 0.75
N GLU A 162 15.97 14.16 0.72
CA GLU A 162 15.22 14.34 -0.53
C GLU A 162 15.87 15.37 -1.47
N ASP A 163 16.47 16.42 -0.91
CA ASP A 163 17.17 17.45 -1.70
C ASP A 163 18.44 16.91 -2.35
N ARG A 164 19.23 16.11 -1.64
CA ARG A 164 20.49 15.56 -2.13
C ARG A 164 20.33 14.27 -2.91
N ARG A 165 19.28 13.49 -2.59
CA ARG A 165 18.95 12.18 -3.20
C ARG A 165 20.13 11.21 -3.27
N ARG A 166 21.02 11.29 -2.28
CA ARG A 166 22.22 10.46 -2.12
C ARG A 166 22.56 10.26 -0.67
N GLU A 167 23.30 9.23 -0.39
CA GLU A 167 23.91 8.91 0.90
C GLU A 167 25.37 8.57 0.69
N THR A 168 26.23 9.11 1.58
CA THR A 168 27.69 8.94 1.48
C THR A 168 28.22 8.39 2.79
N GLY A 169 29.04 7.35 2.72
CA GLY A 169 29.81 6.81 3.85
C GLY A 169 31.32 7.01 3.59
N ILE A 170 32.05 7.35 4.65
CA ILE A 170 33.51 7.45 4.60
C ILE A 170 34.08 6.45 5.60
N VAL A 171 34.94 5.58 5.11
CA VAL A 171 35.63 4.57 5.92
C VAL A 171 37.14 4.74 5.81
N ARG A 172 37.87 4.32 6.87
CA ARG A 172 39.31 4.18 6.81
C ARG A 172 39.66 2.82 6.23
N HIS A 173 40.44 2.83 5.16
CA HIS A 173 40.94 1.63 4.50
C HIS A 173 42.46 1.77 4.38
N GLU A 174 43.18 0.93 5.12
CA GLU A 174 44.64 1.07 5.28
C GLU A 174 45.03 2.49 5.72
N ASP A 175 45.91 3.14 5.03
CA ASP A 175 46.41 4.47 5.33
C ASP A 175 45.64 5.61 4.58
N ALA A 176 44.52 5.31 3.98
CA ALA A 176 43.71 6.28 3.22
C ALA A 176 42.23 6.24 3.62
N LEU A 177 41.50 7.31 3.32
CA LEU A 177 40.05 7.35 3.46
C LEU A 177 39.41 6.99 2.12
N LEU A 178 38.33 6.22 2.20
CA LEU A 178 37.51 5.86 1.05
C LEU A 178 36.12 6.42 1.26
N ALA A 179 35.70 7.34 0.42
CA ALA A 179 34.30 7.77 0.32
C ALA A 179 33.56 6.88 -0.66
N ALA A 180 32.42 6.35 -0.23
CA ALA A 180 31.48 5.64 -1.11
C ALA A 180 30.14 6.37 -1.09
N VAL A 181 29.54 6.55 -2.25
CA VAL A 181 28.23 7.22 -2.42
C VAL A 181 27.28 6.29 -3.14
N LYS A 182 26.02 6.28 -2.68
CA LYS A 182 24.91 5.65 -3.38
C LYS A 182 23.73 6.61 -3.46
N GLY A 183 22.87 6.47 -4.46
CA GLY A 183 21.69 7.31 -4.58
C GLY A 183 21.07 7.31 -5.97
N ALA A 184 20.25 8.32 -6.22
CA ALA A 184 19.59 8.49 -7.51
C ALA A 184 20.62 8.52 -8.65
N PRO A 185 20.43 7.71 -9.69
CA PRO A 185 21.44 7.56 -10.75
C PRO A 185 21.86 8.88 -11.37
N GLU A 186 20.94 9.77 -11.66
CA GLU A 186 21.21 11.09 -12.24
C GLU A 186 22.08 11.98 -11.34
N VAL A 187 21.93 11.83 -10.01
CA VAL A 187 22.74 12.58 -9.04
C VAL A 187 24.15 11.98 -8.98
N VAL A 188 24.26 10.67 -8.77
CA VAL A 188 25.56 10.00 -8.60
C VAL A 188 26.40 10.09 -9.88
N LEU A 189 25.80 9.87 -11.07
CA LEU A 189 26.47 10.05 -12.35
C LEU A 189 26.98 11.49 -12.54
N GLY A 190 26.28 12.48 -11.95
CA GLY A 190 26.70 13.89 -11.94
C GLY A 190 27.97 14.15 -11.13
N LEU A 191 28.25 13.35 -10.08
CA LEU A 191 29.44 13.45 -9.24
C LEU A 191 30.67 12.75 -9.84
N CYS A 192 30.44 11.88 -10.87
CA CYS A 192 31.48 11.02 -11.42
C CYS A 192 32.21 11.66 -12.57
N GLU A 193 33.49 11.31 -12.72
CA GLU A 193 34.33 11.65 -13.84
C GLU A 193 34.05 10.71 -15.01
N LEU A 194 32.91 10.92 -15.68
CA LEU A 194 32.49 10.19 -16.88
C LEU A 194 32.44 11.13 -18.08
N ASP A 195 32.89 10.66 -19.21
CA ASP A 195 32.67 11.35 -20.49
C ASP A 195 31.20 11.32 -20.91
N ALA A 196 30.84 12.07 -21.92
CA ALA A 196 29.47 12.17 -22.39
C ALA A 196 28.90 10.81 -22.86
N ALA A 197 29.72 10.00 -23.52
CA ALA A 197 29.36 8.69 -24.04
C ALA A 197 29.11 7.69 -22.91
N GLY A 198 29.99 7.64 -21.90
CA GLY A 198 29.86 6.81 -20.74
C GLY A 198 28.60 7.18 -19.90
N ARG A 199 28.36 8.49 -19.75
CA ARG A 199 27.13 8.97 -19.04
C ARG A 199 25.86 8.57 -19.79
N ALA A 200 25.81 8.73 -21.10
CA ALA A 200 24.68 8.33 -21.93
C ALA A 200 24.43 6.82 -21.83
N ARG A 201 25.45 5.99 -21.97
CA ARG A 201 25.35 4.52 -21.81
C ARG A 201 24.73 4.12 -20.49
N TRP A 202 25.19 4.70 -19.39
CA TRP A 202 24.66 4.34 -18.06
C TRP A 202 23.26 4.89 -17.82
N THR A 203 22.90 6.02 -18.41
CA THR A 203 21.53 6.55 -18.37
C THR A 203 20.58 5.63 -19.12
N ASP A 204 20.97 5.08 -20.27
CA ASP A 204 20.18 4.11 -21.03
C ASP A 204 20.04 2.78 -20.28
N GLU A 205 21.09 2.32 -19.58
CA GLU A 205 21.01 1.11 -18.74
C GLU A 205 20.05 1.32 -17.56
N VAL A 206 20.06 2.50 -16.92
CA VAL A 206 19.07 2.87 -15.90
C VAL A 206 17.66 2.83 -16.46
N ALA A 207 17.42 3.42 -17.63
CA ALA A 207 16.10 3.41 -18.27
C ALA A 207 15.63 1.99 -18.60
N THR A 208 16.53 1.12 -19.02
CA THR A 208 16.25 -0.30 -19.32
C THR A 208 15.82 -1.04 -18.06
N LEU A 209 16.57 -0.91 -16.96
CA LEU A 209 16.24 -1.57 -15.69
C LEU A 209 14.95 -1.00 -15.07
N ALA A 210 14.78 0.33 -15.08
CA ALA A 210 13.56 0.96 -14.60
C ALA A 210 12.32 0.56 -15.41
N GLY A 211 12.48 0.43 -16.74
CA GLY A 211 11.41 -0.01 -17.64
C GLY A 211 10.92 -1.44 -17.38
N THR A 212 11.68 -2.25 -16.66
CA THR A 212 11.27 -3.59 -16.19
C THR A 212 10.71 -3.59 -14.76
N GLY A 213 10.45 -2.40 -14.18
CA GLY A 213 9.82 -2.26 -12.87
C GLY A 213 10.79 -2.25 -11.69
N HIS A 214 12.10 -2.18 -11.94
CA HIS A 214 13.10 -2.15 -10.89
C HIS A 214 13.36 -0.73 -10.38
N LYS A 215 13.60 -0.62 -9.08
CA LYS A 215 14.15 0.60 -8.47
C LYS A 215 15.67 0.57 -8.60
N VAL A 216 16.23 1.54 -9.30
CA VAL A 216 17.67 1.57 -9.63
C VAL A 216 18.39 2.63 -8.81
N ILE A 217 19.54 2.27 -8.24
CA ILE A 217 20.48 3.22 -7.65
C ILE A 217 21.85 3.09 -8.30
N ALA A 218 22.59 4.17 -8.29
CA ALA A 218 23.97 4.22 -8.71
C ALA A 218 24.91 4.22 -7.50
N VAL A 219 26.08 3.65 -7.68
CA VAL A 219 27.14 3.57 -6.66
C VAL A 219 28.46 4.08 -7.27
N ALA A 220 29.18 4.87 -6.48
CA ALA A 220 30.48 5.39 -6.86
C ALA A 220 31.41 5.50 -5.65
N SER A 221 32.71 5.61 -5.90
CA SER A 221 33.70 5.75 -4.84
C SER A 221 34.76 6.77 -5.17
N ARG A 222 35.38 7.34 -4.15
CA ARG A 222 36.51 8.27 -4.26
C ARG A 222 37.52 7.99 -3.16
N ALA A 223 38.78 7.79 -3.53
CA ALA A 223 39.87 7.78 -2.58
C ALA A 223 40.16 9.22 -2.13
N LEU A 224 40.26 9.42 -0.82
CA LEU A 224 40.59 10.70 -0.19
C LEU A 224 41.98 10.55 0.42
N PRO A 225 43.00 11.29 -0.06
CA PRO A 225 44.33 11.28 0.56
C PRO A 225 44.28 11.67 2.02
N ASP A 226 45.17 11.07 2.82
CA ASP A 226 45.26 11.43 4.23
C ASP A 226 45.64 12.93 4.37
N GLY A 227 44.85 13.67 5.14
CA GLY A 227 45.05 15.12 5.35
C GLY A 227 44.24 16.04 4.43
N ASP A 228 43.71 15.55 3.29
CA ASP A 228 42.95 16.38 2.35
C ASP A 228 41.45 16.46 2.65
N TRP A 229 40.94 15.62 3.55
CA TRP A 229 39.53 15.65 3.87
C TRP A 229 39.22 16.61 5.03
N SER A 230 38.50 17.69 4.72
CA SER A 230 38.15 18.77 5.64
C SER A 230 36.90 18.53 6.47
N GLY A 231 36.34 17.30 6.46
CA GLY A 231 35.11 16.94 7.20
C GLY A 231 33.80 17.14 6.45
N GLY A 232 33.82 17.74 5.26
CA GLY A 232 32.64 17.93 4.40
C GLY A 232 32.33 16.71 3.54
N GLU A 233 31.05 16.61 3.06
CA GLU A 233 30.68 15.59 2.07
C GLU A 233 31.39 15.86 0.74
N PRO A 234 32.10 14.88 0.15
CA PRO A 234 32.66 15.03 -1.18
C PRO A 234 31.54 15.17 -2.23
N ASP A 235 31.69 16.14 -3.14
CA ASP A 235 30.67 16.50 -4.14
C ASP A 235 31.08 16.31 -5.59
N ARG A 236 32.28 15.78 -5.86
CA ARG A 236 32.84 15.54 -7.20
C ARG A 236 34.05 14.60 -7.17
N GLY A 237 34.52 14.22 -8.34
CA GLY A 237 35.73 13.40 -8.48
C GLY A 237 35.52 11.95 -8.05
N PHE A 238 34.30 11.42 -8.18
CA PHE A 238 34.01 10.04 -7.92
C PHE A 238 34.27 9.18 -9.17
N ALA A 239 34.84 7.99 -8.95
CA ALA A 239 34.88 6.93 -9.92
C ALA A 239 33.57 6.16 -9.85
N PHE A 240 32.85 6.07 -10.96
CA PHE A 240 31.61 5.29 -11.03
C PHE A 240 31.90 3.81 -10.86
N ALA A 241 31.15 3.13 -10.00
CA ALA A 241 31.34 1.72 -9.70
C ALA A 241 30.28 0.81 -10.35
N GLY A 242 29.07 1.31 -10.56
CA GLY A 242 28.00 0.54 -11.19
C GLY A 242 26.61 0.89 -10.69
N LEU A 243 25.63 0.08 -11.12
CA LEU A 243 24.23 0.16 -10.73
C LEU A 243 23.81 -1.05 -9.91
N LEU A 244 22.90 -0.82 -8.97
CA LEU A 244 22.16 -1.86 -8.26
C LEU A 244 20.68 -1.66 -8.55
N ALA A 245 19.97 -2.75 -8.88
CA ALA A 245 18.54 -2.71 -9.13
C ALA A 245 17.79 -3.64 -8.18
N PHE A 246 16.67 -3.15 -7.67
CA PHE A 246 15.86 -3.79 -6.66
C PHE A 246 14.45 -4.02 -7.17
N GLU A 247 13.87 -5.13 -6.77
CA GLU A 247 12.49 -5.47 -7.02
C GLU A 247 11.76 -5.63 -5.68
N ASP A 248 10.51 -5.16 -5.63
CA ASP A 248 9.57 -5.46 -4.56
C ASP A 248 8.54 -6.45 -5.13
N PRO A 249 8.65 -7.75 -4.81
CA PRO A 249 7.83 -8.78 -5.43
C PRO A 249 6.36 -8.61 -5.10
N VAL A 250 5.52 -8.94 -6.07
CA VAL A 250 4.06 -8.97 -5.90
C VAL A 250 3.70 -10.09 -4.93
N ARG A 251 2.85 -9.79 -3.94
CA ARG A 251 2.39 -10.78 -2.96
C ARG A 251 1.66 -11.93 -3.63
N GLU A 252 1.79 -13.11 -3.05
CA GLU A 252 0.99 -14.26 -3.40
C GLU A 252 -0.51 -13.95 -3.29
N GLY A 253 -1.30 -14.39 -4.27
CA GLY A 253 -2.75 -14.19 -4.30
C GLY A 253 -3.22 -12.84 -4.87
N VAL A 254 -2.35 -11.86 -5.13
CA VAL A 254 -2.74 -10.56 -5.71
C VAL A 254 -3.36 -10.73 -7.09
N HIS A 255 -2.81 -11.58 -7.95
CA HIS A 255 -3.36 -11.85 -9.27
C HIS A 255 -4.79 -12.41 -9.19
N GLU A 256 -5.05 -13.30 -8.25
CA GLU A 256 -6.39 -13.86 -8.01
C GLU A 256 -7.35 -12.81 -7.45
N ALA A 257 -6.89 -11.99 -6.51
CA ALA A 257 -7.69 -10.90 -5.94
C ALA A 257 -8.08 -9.87 -6.99
N LEU A 258 -7.16 -9.46 -7.87
CA LEU A 258 -7.44 -8.52 -8.96
C LEU A 258 -8.41 -9.11 -9.99
N ARG A 259 -8.29 -10.42 -10.28
CA ARG A 259 -9.24 -11.13 -11.15
C ARG A 259 -10.63 -11.16 -10.53
N ALA A 260 -10.74 -11.53 -9.25
CA ALA A 260 -12.02 -11.55 -8.54
C ALA A 260 -12.68 -10.15 -8.48
N CYS A 261 -11.90 -9.09 -8.28
CA CYS A 261 -12.41 -7.72 -8.35
C CYS A 261 -12.98 -7.40 -9.74
N ARG A 262 -12.26 -7.77 -10.81
CA ARG A 262 -12.70 -7.56 -12.20
C ARG A 262 -13.97 -8.33 -12.52
N GLU A 263 -14.07 -9.60 -12.12
CA GLU A 263 -15.26 -10.44 -12.28
C GLU A 263 -16.47 -9.89 -11.51
N ALA A 264 -16.23 -9.27 -10.35
CA ALA A 264 -17.26 -8.59 -9.57
C ALA A 264 -17.63 -7.20 -10.12
N GLY A 265 -17.03 -6.74 -11.22
CA GLY A 265 -17.26 -5.39 -11.78
C GLY A 265 -16.63 -4.26 -10.95
N ILE A 266 -15.69 -4.58 -10.05
CA ILE A 266 -15.01 -3.62 -9.19
C ILE A 266 -13.77 -3.12 -9.91
N ARG A 267 -13.70 -1.79 -10.11
CA ARG A 267 -12.52 -1.13 -10.67
C ARG A 267 -11.42 -1.02 -9.60
N VAL A 268 -10.21 -1.42 -9.93
CA VAL A 268 -9.04 -1.23 -9.06
C VAL A 268 -8.17 -0.11 -9.62
N ILE A 269 -7.81 0.84 -8.76
CA ILE A 269 -6.91 1.95 -9.05
C ILE A 269 -5.70 1.81 -8.13
N VAL A 270 -4.52 1.69 -8.72
CA VAL A 270 -3.26 1.66 -7.97
C VAL A 270 -2.76 3.10 -7.83
N VAL A 271 -2.50 3.52 -6.59
CA VAL A 271 -1.92 4.81 -6.24
C VAL A 271 -0.49 4.55 -5.77
N THR A 272 0.48 5.16 -6.39
CA THR A 272 1.90 4.97 -6.04
C THR A 272 2.66 6.28 -6.16
N GLY A 273 3.67 6.45 -5.32
CA GLY A 273 4.65 7.54 -5.40
C GLY A 273 5.86 7.20 -6.30
N ASP A 274 5.86 6.04 -6.97
CA ASP A 274 6.94 5.65 -7.85
C ASP A 274 7.02 6.54 -9.10
N HIS A 275 8.20 6.58 -9.71
CA HIS A 275 8.40 7.27 -10.96
C HIS A 275 7.54 6.64 -12.08
N PRO A 276 6.98 7.42 -13.04
CA PRO A 276 6.13 6.90 -14.10
C PRO A 276 6.74 5.79 -14.96
N ALA A 277 8.08 5.67 -14.98
CA ALA A 277 8.79 4.61 -15.68
C ALA A 277 8.90 3.30 -14.88
N THR A 278 8.60 3.31 -13.60
CA THR A 278 8.55 2.14 -12.72
C THR A 278 7.14 1.60 -12.61
#